data_ca32e4dc91070973e72278adb22865b9
#
_entry.id   ca32e4dc91070973e72278adb22865b9
#
_cell.length_a   1.000
_cell.length_b   1.000
_cell.length_c   1.000
_cell.angle_alpha   90.00
_cell.angle_beta   90.00
_cell.angle_gamma   90.00
#
_symmetry.space_group_name_H-M   'P 1'
#
loop_
_entity.id
_entity.type
_entity.pdbx_description
1 polymer ?
#
loop_
_entity_poly.entity_id
_entity_poly.type
_entity_poly.pdbx_seq_one_letter_code
_entity_poly.pdbx_strand_id
1 'polypeptide(L)'
;IASFRFQPTQAAKDGWLPKAILKENRFGMPPIQLLFMLIMLLIPIVFNVSIVTINYISQIIMFGLGIATLIGIARIPKLYPEAWKKNSFHMSKTALWISVLLSATLYTINFVKAVIVLEPIYAVIAVVAMVVALVLGKVIADRGGLHIETSVWPPKSE
;
A
#
# COMPACT_ATOMS: atom_id res chain seq x y z
N ILE A 1 -8.15 -10.26 13.36
CA ILE A 1 -6.89 -9.93 14.06
C ILE A 1 -5.70 -10.60 13.35
N ALA A 2 -5.82 -11.89 12.93
CA ALA A 2 -4.73 -12.61 12.26
C ALA A 2 -4.25 -11.92 10.97
N SER A 3 -5.15 -11.42 10.13
CA SER A 3 -4.81 -10.78 8.84
C SER A 3 -3.97 -9.51 8.99
N PHE A 4 -4.17 -8.72 10.05
CA PHE A 4 -3.38 -7.52 10.31
C PHE A 4 -1.94 -7.80 10.73
N ARG A 5 -1.67 -8.99 11.23
CA ARG A 5 -0.32 -9.39 11.65
C ARG A 5 0.61 -9.62 10.46
N PHE A 6 0.11 -10.16 9.36
CA PHE A 6 0.93 -10.57 8.23
C PHE A 6 1.58 -9.39 7.51
N GLN A 7 0.86 -8.32 7.24
CA GLN A 7 1.38 -7.19 6.46
C GLN A 7 2.55 -6.46 7.12
N PRO A 8 2.47 -6.01 8.39
CA PRO A 8 3.61 -5.35 9.04
C PRO A 8 4.79 -6.30 9.26
N THR A 9 4.53 -7.58 9.54
CA THR A 9 5.57 -8.59 9.72
C THR A 9 6.33 -8.82 8.41
N GLN A 10 5.61 -8.95 7.29
CA GLN A 10 6.24 -9.10 5.98
C GLN A 10 7.03 -7.84 5.61
N ALA A 11 6.45 -6.67 5.77
CA ALA A 11 7.15 -5.40 5.52
C ALA A 11 8.43 -5.24 6.34
N ALA A 12 8.45 -5.74 7.59
CA ALA A 12 9.65 -5.73 8.42
C ALA A 12 10.69 -6.77 7.97
N LYS A 13 10.27 -7.94 7.48
CA LYS A 13 11.16 -8.94 6.88
C LYS A 13 11.81 -8.43 5.61
N ASP A 14 11.02 -7.75 4.77
CA ASP A 14 11.48 -7.16 3.51
C ASP A 14 12.34 -5.90 3.70
N GLY A 15 12.49 -5.42 4.94
CA GLY A 15 13.33 -4.25 5.27
C GLY A 15 12.62 -2.90 5.20
N TRP A 16 11.30 -2.87 4.93
CA TRP A 16 10.52 -1.63 4.91
C TRP A 16 10.30 -1.05 6.30
N LEU A 17 10.25 -1.89 7.32
CA LEU A 17 10.03 -1.51 8.71
C LEU A 17 11.17 -2.00 9.61
N PRO A 18 11.41 -1.35 10.77
CA PRO A 18 12.43 -1.77 11.71
C PRO A 18 12.23 -3.21 12.18
N LYS A 19 13.32 -4.00 12.26
CA LYS A 19 13.29 -5.40 12.73
C LYS A 19 12.73 -5.55 14.16
N ALA A 20 12.71 -4.47 14.96
CA ALA A 20 12.09 -4.47 16.28
C ALA A 20 10.60 -4.88 16.26
N ILE A 21 9.91 -4.64 15.15
CA ILE A 21 8.50 -5.02 14.95
C ILE A 21 8.32 -6.55 14.90
N LEU A 22 9.37 -7.31 14.55
CA LEU A 22 9.34 -8.77 14.49
C LEU A 22 9.44 -9.43 15.87
N LYS A 23 9.82 -8.66 16.91
CA LYS A 23 10.01 -9.21 18.24
C LYS A 23 8.66 -9.66 18.83
N GLU A 24 8.56 -10.95 19.10
CA GLU A 24 7.38 -11.57 19.72
C GLU A 24 7.56 -11.71 21.23
N ASN A 25 6.46 -11.64 21.96
CA ASN A 25 6.43 -11.95 23.39
C ASN A 25 6.32 -13.47 23.61
N ARG A 26 6.31 -13.91 24.87
CA ARG A 26 6.18 -15.34 25.25
C ARG A 26 4.92 -16.04 24.72
N PHE A 27 3.93 -15.28 24.25
CA PHE A 27 2.68 -15.78 23.69
C PHE A 27 2.67 -15.74 22.14
N GLY A 28 3.82 -15.49 21.48
CA GLY A 28 3.90 -15.36 20.03
C GLY A 28 3.22 -14.12 19.47
N MET A 29 2.99 -13.10 20.29
CA MET A 29 2.34 -11.84 19.89
C MET A 29 3.38 -10.74 19.74
N PRO A 30 3.35 -9.94 18.66
CA PRO A 30 4.25 -8.81 18.46
C PRO A 30 3.73 -7.56 19.21
N PRO A 31 4.29 -7.22 20.38
CA PRO A 31 3.74 -6.17 21.24
C PRO A 31 3.83 -4.77 20.60
N ILE A 32 4.89 -4.52 19.81
CA ILE A 32 5.07 -3.23 19.14
C ILE A 32 3.98 -3.01 18.07
N GLN A 33 3.64 -4.05 17.30
CA GLN A 33 2.54 -3.95 16.33
C GLN A 33 1.19 -3.71 17.01
N LEU A 34 0.93 -4.42 18.10
CA LEU A 34 -0.31 -4.24 18.86
C LEU A 34 -0.42 -2.84 19.46
N LEU A 35 0.67 -2.32 20.02
CA LEU A 35 0.71 -0.96 20.55
C LEU A 35 0.45 0.08 19.48
N PHE A 36 1.09 -0.07 18.32
CA PHE A 36 0.89 0.82 17.17
C PHE A 36 -0.58 0.80 16.70
N MET A 37 -1.17 -0.39 16.57
CA MET A 37 -2.58 -0.52 16.21
C MET A 37 -3.50 0.13 17.24
N LEU A 38 -3.23 -0.06 18.54
CA LEU A 38 -4.01 0.53 19.60
C LEU A 38 -3.96 2.07 19.53
N ILE A 39 -2.77 2.64 19.33
CA ILE A 39 -2.60 4.09 19.19
C ILE A 39 -3.40 4.59 17.97
N MET A 40 -3.29 3.92 16.82
CA MET A 40 -4.01 4.30 15.60
C MET A 40 -5.53 4.22 15.76
N LEU A 41 -6.04 3.29 16.57
CA LEU A 41 -7.47 3.20 16.86
C LEU A 41 -7.94 4.26 17.88
N LEU A 42 -7.08 4.63 18.83
CA LEU A 42 -7.43 5.61 19.86
C LEU A 42 -7.44 7.04 19.33
N ILE A 43 -6.57 7.39 18.39
CA ILE A 43 -6.49 8.74 17.81
C ILE A 43 -7.88 9.25 17.37
N PRO A 44 -8.60 8.58 16.46
CA PRO A 44 -9.89 9.07 16.01
C PRO A 44 -10.95 9.14 17.13
N ILE A 45 -10.87 8.25 18.12
CA ILE A 45 -11.78 8.24 19.26
C ILE A 45 -11.53 9.47 20.15
N VAL A 46 -10.26 9.73 20.50
CA VAL A 46 -9.88 10.86 21.37
C VAL A 46 -10.21 12.20 20.71
N PHE A 47 -10.00 12.32 19.39
CA PHE A 47 -10.30 13.54 18.63
C PHE A 47 -11.75 13.59 18.12
N ASN A 48 -12.60 12.62 18.49
CA ASN A 48 -14.00 12.54 18.07
C ASN A 48 -14.17 12.66 16.54
N VAL A 49 -13.26 12.03 15.78
CA VAL A 49 -13.29 12.06 14.31
C VAL A 49 -14.37 11.10 13.81
N SER A 50 -15.26 11.58 12.95
CA SER A 50 -16.34 10.74 12.42
C SER A 50 -15.79 9.61 11.53
N ILE A 51 -16.49 8.49 11.50
CA ILE A 51 -16.16 7.35 10.62
C ILE A 51 -16.16 7.79 9.15
N VAL A 52 -17.05 8.69 8.78
CA VAL A 52 -17.14 9.25 7.43
C VAL A 52 -15.86 10.01 7.07
N THR A 53 -15.38 10.86 7.99
CA THR A 53 -14.10 11.59 7.84
C THR A 53 -12.92 10.64 7.67
N ILE A 54 -12.83 9.59 8.50
CA ILE A 54 -11.76 8.57 8.40
C ILE A 54 -11.80 7.86 7.04
N ASN A 55 -13.00 7.55 6.54
CA ASN A 55 -13.18 6.91 5.25
C ASN A 55 -12.63 7.79 4.12
N TYR A 56 -12.98 9.09 4.09
CA TYR A 56 -12.48 10.00 3.07
C TYR A 56 -10.97 10.25 3.16
N ILE A 57 -10.40 10.35 4.37
CA ILE A 57 -8.95 10.41 4.57
C ILE A 57 -8.28 9.17 3.96
N SER A 58 -8.84 7.99 4.23
CA SER A 58 -8.33 6.73 3.66
C SER A 58 -8.40 6.71 2.13
N GLN A 59 -9.45 7.25 1.53
CA GLN A 59 -9.59 7.34 0.07
C GLN A 59 -8.52 8.23 -0.56
N ILE A 60 -8.15 9.34 0.07
CA ILE A 60 -7.05 10.21 -0.40
C ILE A 60 -5.72 9.44 -0.38
N ILE A 61 -5.42 8.74 0.71
CA ILE A 61 -4.19 7.95 0.83
C ILE A 61 -4.18 6.81 -0.21
N MET A 62 -5.30 6.12 -0.36
CA MET A 62 -5.45 5.03 -1.34
C MET A 62 -5.33 5.50 -2.78
N PHE A 63 -5.67 6.75 -3.09
CA PHE A 63 -5.43 7.32 -4.42
C PHE A 63 -3.95 7.28 -4.79
N GLY A 64 -3.07 7.79 -3.92
CA GLY A 64 -1.63 7.79 -4.18
C GLY A 64 -1.05 6.39 -4.38
N LEU A 65 -1.39 5.47 -3.48
CA LEU A 65 -0.97 4.06 -3.55
C LEU A 65 -1.56 3.36 -4.78
N GLY A 66 -2.82 3.62 -5.09
CA GLY A 66 -3.51 3.05 -6.25
C GLY A 66 -2.86 3.48 -7.57
N ILE A 67 -2.59 4.76 -7.74
CA ILE A 67 -1.93 5.27 -8.95
C ILE A 67 -0.51 4.68 -9.08
N ALA A 68 0.27 4.63 -7.99
CA ALA A 68 1.59 4.00 -8.01
C ALA A 68 1.52 2.52 -8.44
N THR A 69 0.54 1.78 -7.92
CA THR A 69 0.29 0.38 -8.30
C THR A 69 -0.11 0.25 -9.77
N LEU A 70 -0.99 1.12 -10.28
CA LEU A 70 -1.41 1.09 -11.68
C LEU A 70 -0.24 1.38 -12.64
N ILE A 71 0.66 2.30 -12.28
CA ILE A 71 1.90 2.54 -13.04
C ILE A 71 2.77 1.28 -13.05
N GLY A 72 2.90 0.60 -11.91
CA GLY A 72 3.60 -0.68 -11.81
C GLY A 72 3.00 -1.74 -12.75
N ILE A 73 1.69 -1.95 -12.67
CA ILE A 73 0.95 -2.91 -13.50
C ILE A 73 1.12 -2.61 -15.00
N ALA A 74 0.99 -1.35 -15.40
CA ALA A 74 1.16 -0.94 -16.79
C ALA A 74 2.56 -1.23 -17.36
N ARG A 75 3.58 -1.32 -16.50
CA ARG A 75 4.97 -1.62 -16.87
C ARG A 75 5.30 -3.11 -16.92
N ILE A 76 4.48 -3.99 -16.29
CA ILE A 76 4.76 -5.44 -16.22
C ILE A 76 5.03 -6.08 -17.60
N PRO A 77 4.22 -5.84 -18.65
CA PRO A 77 4.47 -6.45 -19.96
C PRO A 77 5.81 -6.04 -20.60
N LYS A 78 6.34 -4.88 -20.20
CA LYS A 78 7.63 -4.37 -20.69
C LYS A 78 8.80 -4.90 -19.85
N LEU A 79 8.63 -5.01 -18.55
CA LEU A 79 9.69 -5.45 -17.62
C LEU A 79 9.85 -6.96 -17.60
N TYR A 80 8.76 -7.71 -17.76
CA TYR A 80 8.72 -9.17 -17.67
C TYR A 80 7.97 -9.80 -18.85
N PRO A 81 8.45 -9.62 -20.11
CA PRO A 81 7.72 -10.02 -21.32
C PRO A 81 7.46 -11.53 -21.39
N GLU A 82 8.42 -12.35 -20.94
CA GLU A 82 8.27 -13.81 -20.96
C GLU A 82 7.28 -14.32 -19.92
N ALA A 83 7.39 -13.82 -18.69
CA ALA A 83 6.44 -14.16 -17.63
C ALA A 83 5.02 -13.73 -17.99
N TRP A 84 4.88 -12.56 -18.63
CA TRP A 84 3.61 -12.06 -19.10
C TRP A 84 2.96 -13.00 -20.13
N LYS A 85 3.72 -13.48 -21.12
CA LYS A 85 3.23 -14.39 -22.16
C LYS A 85 2.89 -15.78 -21.64
N LYS A 86 3.64 -16.29 -20.66
CA LYS A 86 3.43 -17.63 -20.07
C LYS A 86 2.30 -17.68 -19.06
N ASN A 87 1.82 -16.53 -18.58
CA ASN A 87 0.74 -16.50 -17.61
C ASN A 87 -0.59 -16.90 -18.26
N SER A 88 -1.31 -17.85 -17.66
CA SER A 88 -2.62 -18.33 -18.12
C SER A 88 -3.68 -17.22 -18.19
N PHE A 89 -3.54 -16.17 -17.40
CA PHE A 89 -4.41 -14.99 -17.35
C PHE A 89 -3.82 -13.77 -18.08
N HIS A 90 -2.85 -13.97 -18.99
CA HIS A 90 -2.34 -12.82 -19.71
C HIS A 90 -3.47 -12.21 -20.56
N MET A 91 -3.67 -10.92 -20.40
CA MET A 91 -4.64 -10.18 -21.22
C MET A 91 -3.91 -9.44 -22.35
N SER A 92 -4.65 -9.08 -23.39
CA SER A 92 -4.11 -8.26 -24.47
C SER A 92 -3.64 -6.90 -23.92
N LYS A 93 -2.65 -6.29 -24.56
CA LYS A 93 -2.16 -4.96 -24.16
C LYS A 93 -3.28 -3.91 -24.13
N THR A 94 -4.23 -4.00 -25.08
CA THR A 94 -5.38 -3.11 -25.15
C THR A 94 -6.29 -3.29 -23.92
N ALA A 95 -6.62 -4.54 -23.56
CA ALA A 95 -7.43 -4.83 -22.39
C ALA A 95 -6.74 -4.36 -21.08
N LEU A 96 -5.43 -4.54 -20.98
CA LEU A 96 -4.65 -4.02 -19.85
C LEU A 96 -4.79 -2.49 -19.72
N TRP A 97 -4.60 -1.75 -20.84
CA TRP A 97 -4.72 -0.30 -20.81
C TRP A 97 -6.14 0.18 -20.50
N ILE A 98 -7.16 -0.48 -21.02
CA ILE A 98 -8.56 -0.19 -20.69
C ILE A 98 -8.79 -0.39 -19.17
N SER A 99 -8.32 -1.49 -18.61
CA SER A 99 -8.45 -1.77 -17.18
C SER A 99 -7.71 -0.74 -16.31
N VAL A 100 -6.49 -0.37 -16.70
CA VAL A 100 -5.70 0.66 -16.01
C VAL A 100 -6.40 2.01 -16.05
N LEU A 101 -6.89 2.44 -17.23
CA LEU A 101 -7.59 3.71 -17.37
C LEU A 101 -8.90 3.74 -16.59
N LEU A 102 -9.69 2.67 -16.65
CA LEU A 102 -10.94 2.57 -15.89
C LEU A 102 -10.67 2.65 -14.37
N SER A 103 -9.69 1.91 -13.89
CA SER A 103 -9.28 1.97 -12.48
C SER A 103 -8.77 3.34 -12.07
N ALA A 104 -7.93 3.97 -12.89
CA ALA A 104 -7.42 5.32 -12.64
C ALA A 104 -8.57 6.35 -12.55
N THR A 105 -9.57 6.23 -13.43
CA THR A 105 -10.75 7.09 -13.42
C THR A 105 -11.54 6.92 -12.11
N LEU A 106 -11.77 5.68 -11.67
CA LEU A 106 -12.47 5.40 -10.42
C LEU A 106 -11.70 5.96 -9.20
N TYR A 107 -10.38 5.76 -9.14
CA TYR A 107 -9.55 6.35 -8.08
C TYR A 107 -9.63 7.88 -8.08
N THR A 108 -9.59 8.51 -9.27
CA THR A 108 -9.68 9.96 -9.41
C THR A 108 -11.03 10.50 -8.95
N ILE A 109 -12.14 9.86 -9.32
CA ILE A 109 -13.48 10.25 -8.89
C ILE A 109 -13.60 10.18 -7.36
N ASN A 110 -13.12 9.10 -6.73
CA ASN A 110 -13.17 8.97 -5.28
C ASN A 110 -12.27 10.00 -4.59
N PHE A 111 -11.10 10.29 -5.13
CA PHE A 111 -10.21 11.32 -4.62
C PHE A 111 -10.85 12.71 -4.66
N VAL A 112 -11.41 13.09 -5.81
CA VAL A 112 -12.10 14.40 -5.98
C VAL A 112 -13.28 14.52 -5.01
N LYS A 113 -14.11 13.49 -4.88
CA LYS A 113 -15.18 13.45 -3.88
C LYS A 113 -14.64 13.63 -2.46
N ALA A 114 -13.59 12.91 -2.10
CA ALA A 114 -13.00 13.01 -0.77
C ALA A 114 -12.51 14.43 -0.47
N VAL A 115 -11.83 15.07 -1.42
CA VAL A 115 -11.32 16.44 -1.26
C VAL A 115 -12.45 17.46 -1.13
N ILE A 116 -13.56 17.29 -1.88
CA ILE A 116 -14.70 18.23 -1.84
C ILE A 116 -15.50 18.10 -0.52
N VAL A 117 -15.66 16.87 -0.02
CA VAL A 117 -16.50 16.59 1.16
C VAL A 117 -15.78 16.83 2.48
N LEU A 118 -14.45 16.61 2.51
CA LEU A 118 -13.66 16.80 3.71
C LEU A 118 -13.49 18.29 4.05
N GLU A 119 -13.52 18.59 5.34
CA GLU A 119 -13.03 19.87 5.82
C GLU A 119 -11.58 20.08 5.36
N PRO A 120 -11.21 21.29 4.93
CA PRO A 120 -9.89 21.57 4.33
C PRO A 120 -8.71 21.08 5.16
N ILE A 121 -8.81 21.15 6.49
CA ILE A 121 -7.73 20.71 7.39
C ILE A 121 -7.47 19.20 7.28
N TYR A 122 -8.51 18.38 7.22
CA TYR A 122 -8.36 16.93 7.08
C TYR A 122 -7.88 16.54 5.69
N ALA A 123 -8.32 17.27 4.65
CA ALA A 123 -7.84 17.05 3.29
C ALA A 123 -6.35 17.35 3.18
N VAL A 124 -5.88 18.46 3.74
CA VAL A 124 -4.44 18.82 3.77
C VAL A 124 -3.64 17.77 4.55
N ILE A 125 -4.10 17.36 5.74
CA ILE A 125 -3.42 16.33 6.54
C ILE A 125 -3.30 15.01 5.74
N ALA A 126 -4.37 14.59 5.06
CA ALA A 126 -4.38 13.36 4.26
C ALA A 126 -3.42 13.43 3.07
N VAL A 127 -3.39 14.55 2.35
CA VAL A 127 -2.46 14.75 1.22
C VAL A 127 -1.01 14.79 1.70
N VAL A 128 -0.72 15.50 2.81
CA VAL A 128 0.62 15.53 3.38
C VAL A 128 1.05 14.14 3.82
N ALA A 129 0.18 13.38 4.51
CA ALA A 129 0.47 12.02 4.92
C ALA A 129 0.75 11.10 3.71
N MET A 130 -0.03 11.22 2.64
CA MET A 130 0.18 10.49 1.38
C MET A 130 1.54 10.81 0.76
N VAL A 131 1.88 12.09 0.63
CA VAL A 131 3.17 12.52 0.05
C VAL A 131 4.33 12.04 0.90
N VAL A 132 4.24 12.19 2.23
CA VAL A 132 5.27 11.71 3.16
C VAL A 132 5.46 10.20 3.04
N ALA A 133 4.37 9.43 2.96
CA ALA A 133 4.45 7.97 2.78
C ALA A 133 5.14 7.58 1.47
N LEU A 134 4.83 8.26 0.36
CA LEU A 134 5.45 8.02 -0.94
C LEU A 134 6.94 8.38 -0.93
N VAL A 135 7.30 9.52 -0.35
CA VAL A 135 8.70 9.96 -0.23
C VAL A 135 9.50 9.02 0.67
N LEU A 136 8.97 8.66 1.83
CA LEU A 136 9.62 7.70 2.72
C LEU A 136 9.79 6.33 2.06
N GLY A 137 8.77 5.86 1.36
CA GLY A 137 8.84 4.62 0.59
C GLY A 137 9.97 4.66 -0.45
N LYS A 138 10.09 5.76 -1.20
CA LYS A 138 11.18 5.93 -2.15
C LYS A 138 12.55 5.98 -1.46
N VAL A 139 12.70 6.77 -0.40
CA VAL A 139 13.96 6.89 0.35
C VAL A 139 14.41 5.53 0.92
N ILE A 140 13.48 4.73 1.45
CA ILE A 140 13.79 3.39 1.95
C ILE A 140 14.22 2.47 0.81
N ALA A 141 13.51 2.52 -0.33
CA ALA A 141 13.86 1.73 -1.51
C ALA A 141 15.25 2.08 -2.05
N ASP A 142 15.59 3.36 -2.15
CA ASP A 142 16.86 3.85 -2.66
C ASP A 142 18.05 3.52 -1.73
N ARG A 143 17.81 3.31 -0.44
CA ARG A 143 18.86 2.90 0.53
C ARG A 143 19.35 1.46 0.35
N GLY A 144 18.74 0.67 -0.54
CA GLY A 144 19.23 -0.66 -0.94
C GLY A 144 19.16 -1.74 0.13
N GLY A 145 18.47 -1.51 1.25
CA GLY A 145 18.31 -2.47 2.34
C GLY A 145 17.11 -3.40 2.19
N LEU A 146 16.42 -3.35 1.04
CA LEU A 146 15.25 -4.19 0.80
C LEU A 146 15.68 -5.58 0.38
N HIS A 147 15.38 -6.57 1.21
CA HIS A 147 15.45 -7.99 0.86
C HIS A 147 14.08 -8.45 0.36
N ILE A 148 13.72 -8.03 -0.84
CA ILE A 148 12.56 -8.59 -1.50
C ILE A 148 12.99 -9.99 -1.96
N GLU A 149 12.51 -11.04 -1.28
CA GLU A 149 12.55 -12.38 -1.84
C GLU A 149 11.68 -12.34 -3.11
N THR A 150 12.31 -12.00 -4.22
CA THR A 150 11.79 -12.37 -5.51
C THR A 150 11.87 -13.90 -5.55
N SER A 151 10.81 -14.58 -5.10
CA SER A 151 10.58 -15.95 -5.47
C SER A 151 10.63 -15.97 -6.98
N VAL A 152 11.74 -16.47 -7.52
CA VAL A 152 11.99 -16.49 -8.96
C VAL A 152 10.89 -17.34 -9.56
N TRP A 153 9.90 -16.72 -10.12
CA TRP A 153 8.92 -17.39 -10.97
C TRP A 153 9.39 -17.29 -12.42
N PRO A 154 9.55 -18.38 -13.15
CA PRO A 154 9.25 -19.76 -12.76
C PRO A 154 10.32 -20.37 -11.87
N PRO A 155 9.98 -21.36 -11.00
CA PRO A 155 10.99 -22.13 -10.28
C PRO A 155 11.96 -22.69 -11.34
N LYS A 156 13.27 -22.59 -11.06
CA LYS A 156 14.27 -23.20 -11.94
C LYS A 156 13.85 -24.64 -12.17
N SER A 157 13.55 -25.00 -13.42
CA SER A 157 13.37 -26.40 -13.81
C SER A 157 14.67 -27.09 -13.51
N GLU A 158 14.67 -27.96 -12.50
CA GLU A 158 15.73 -28.93 -12.29
C GLU A 158 15.80 -29.89 -13.49
#